data_b5a08aecf1ca60d771ae14af2d88ec2c
#
_entry.id   b5a08aecf1ca60d771ae14af2d88ec2c
#
_cell.length_a   1.000
_cell.length_b   1.000
_cell.length_c   1.000
_cell.angle_alpha   90.00
_cell.angle_beta   90.00
_cell.angle_gamma   90.00
#
_symmetry.space_group_name_H-M   'P 1'
#
loop_
_entity.id
_entity.type
_entity.pdbx_description
1 polymer ?
#
loop_
_entity_poly.entity_id
_entity_poly.type
_entity_poly.pdbx_seq_one_letter_code
_entity_poly.pdbx_strand_id
1 'polypeptide(L)'
;MDSLLRCGADKVGVNTAAINDPTLIGRVAERFGNQVLVLSVDARREQGERHTQSGFEVTTMGGRKSTGIDAIWWVKRAQELGAGEILLNSMDADGTQQGFDLEMIKAVRKEVKIPIIASGGAGKAADFPPAIEAGADAVLAARSSITAKSPSAKSRMHQGRRLYRAMKAENRKTGE
;
A
#
# COMPACT_ATOMS: atom_id res chain seq x y z
N MET A 1 6.79 9.09 14.81
CA MET A 1 7.49 7.90 14.32
C MET A 1 8.38 7.28 15.38
N ASP A 2 9.28 8.03 15.99
CA ASP A 2 10.16 7.56 17.10
C ASP A 2 9.40 6.79 18.20
N SER A 3 8.25 7.32 18.65
CA SER A 3 7.41 6.67 19.65
C SER A 3 6.86 5.32 19.21
N LEU A 4 6.49 5.18 17.93
CA LEU A 4 5.93 3.93 17.39
C LEU A 4 7.01 2.83 17.32
N LEU A 5 8.21 3.18 16.89
CA LEU A 5 9.35 2.25 16.83
C LEU A 5 9.78 1.82 18.23
N ARG A 6 9.84 2.75 19.19
CA ARG A 6 10.14 2.44 20.61
C ARG A 6 9.08 1.56 21.26
N CYS A 7 7.82 1.63 20.80
CA CYS A 7 6.74 0.75 21.26
C CYS A 7 6.73 -0.62 20.55
N GLY A 8 7.77 -0.94 19.77
CA GLY A 8 7.94 -2.25 19.14
C GLY A 8 7.31 -2.38 17.76
N ALA A 9 7.03 -1.29 17.05
CA ALA A 9 6.67 -1.37 15.64
C ALA A 9 7.91 -1.66 14.79
N ASP A 10 7.87 -2.65 13.94
CA ASP A 10 8.96 -2.98 13.00
C ASP A 10 8.96 -2.03 11.80
N LYS A 11 7.78 -1.58 11.38
CA LYS A 11 7.57 -0.72 10.22
C LYS A 11 6.44 0.27 10.47
N VAL A 12 6.53 1.42 9.79
CA VAL A 12 5.52 2.49 9.87
C VAL A 12 5.03 2.83 8.48
N GLY A 13 3.70 2.78 8.29
CA GLY A 13 3.05 3.20 7.05
C GLY A 13 2.78 4.70 7.03
N VAL A 14 3.09 5.36 5.92
CA VAL A 14 2.74 6.76 5.66
C VAL A 14 1.98 6.88 4.33
N ASN A 15 0.97 7.73 4.28
CA ASN A 15 0.18 8.04 3.09
C ASN A 15 0.09 9.57 2.92
N THR A 16 -0.98 10.19 3.39
CA THR A 16 -1.27 11.62 3.22
C THR A 16 -0.13 12.53 3.71
N ALA A 17 0.55 12.16 4.79
CA ALA A 17 1.68 12.93 5.29
C ALA A 17 2.84 13.01 4.28
N ALA A 18 3.11 11.92 3.55
CA ALA A 18 4.12 11.89 2.50
C ALA A 18 3.69 12.64 1.23
N ILE A 19 2.39 12.68 0.93
CA ILE A 19 1.85 13.48 -0.18
C ILE A 19 1.99 14.97 0.12
N ASN A 20 1.69 15.39 1.35
CA ASN A 20 1.78 16.78 1.79
C ASN A 20 3.24 17.26 1.92
N ASP A 21 4.14 16.37 2.33
CA ASP A 21 5.57 16.65 2.46
C ASP A 21 6.40 15.43 2.00
N PRO A 22 6.72 15.33 0.70
CA PRO A 22 7.52 14.23 0.17
C PRO A 22 8.90 14.08 0.81
N THR A 23 9.47 15.17 1.36
CA THR A 23 10.77 15.13 2.04
C THR A 23 10.74 14.31 3.33
N LEU A 24 9.55 14.06 3.87
CA LEU A 24 9.35 13.18 5.02
C LEU A 24 9.92 11.77 4.77
N ILE A 25 9.79 11.27 3.53
CA ILE A 25 10.29 9.94 3.15
C ILE A 25 11.81 9.90 3.34
N GLY A 26 12.54 10.87 2.80
CA GLY A 26 14.00 10.95 2.94
C GLY A 26 14.46 11.12 4.39
N ARG A 27 13.84 12.02 5.14
CA ARG A 27 14.17 12.22 6.56
C ARG A 27 13.97 10.97 7.42
N VAL A 28 12.96 10.17 7.10
CA VAL A 28 12.72 8.90 7.81
C VAL A 28 13.75 7.87 7.42
N ALA A 29 14.01 7.72 6.12
CA ALA A 29 15.01 6.77 5.59
C ALA A 29 16.41 7.05 6.14
N GLU A 30 16.82 8.33 6.21
CA GLU A 30 18.11 8.74 6.77
C GLU A 30 18.24 8.43 8.26
N ARG A 31 17.16 8.67 9.01
CA ARG A 31 17.22 8.52 10.47
C ARG A 31 17.05 7.10 10.97
N PHE A 32 16.22 6.30 10.31
CA PHE A 32 15.79 4.98 10.82
C PHE A 32 16.10 3.84 9.84
N GLY A 33 16.59 4.14 8.66
CA GLY A 33 16.74 3.22 7.53
C GLY A 33 15.45 3.10 6.73
N ASN A 34 15.61 2.87 5.43
CA ASN A 34 14.48 2.74 4.50
C ASN A 34 13.58 1.53 4.81
N GLN A 35 14.11 0.47 5.42
CA GLN A 35 13.36 -0.75 5.77
C GLN A 35 12.21 -0.53 6.76
N VAL A 36 12.21 0.59 7.52
CA VAL A 36 11.12 0.92 8.45
C VAL A 36 9.96 1.64 7.79
N LEU A 37 10.16 2.19 6.59
CA LEU A 37 9.16 3.03 5.92
C LEU A 37 8.38 2.24 4.87
N VAL A 38 7.08 2.11 5.09
CA VAL A 38 6.11 1.62 4.10
C VAL A 38 5.34 2.81 3.55
N LEU A 39 5.47 3.09 2.25
CA LEU A 39 4.60 4.06 1.60
C LEU A 39 3.25 3.40 1.29
N SER A 40 2.19 3.89 1.91
CA SER A 40 0.82 3.49 1.56
C SER A 40 0.31 4.36 0.43
N VAL A 41 -0.15 3.74 -0.64
CA VAL A 41 -0.65 4.41 -1.85
C VAL A 41 -2.06 3.92 -2.13
N ASP A 42 -3.04 4.76 -1.85
CA ASP A 42 -4.42 4.55 -2.28
C ASP A 42 -4.55 5.08 -3.70
N ALA A 43 -4.72 4.20 -4.67
CA ALA A 43 -4.81 4.56 -6.07
C ALA A 43 -6.09 4.01 -6.72
N ARG A 44 -6.58 4.73 -7.73
CA ARG A 44 -7.72 4.32 -8.55
C ARG A 44 -7.49 4.68 -10.00
N ARG A 45 -8.29 4.12 -10.90
CA ARG A 45 -8.36 4.61 -12.27
C ARG A 45 -8.93 6.03 -12.27
N GLU A 46 -8.40 6.85 -13.15
CA GLU A 46 -8.88 8.22 -13.30
C GLU A 46 -10.35 8.28 -13.63
N GLN A 47 -10.99 9.33 -13.11
CA GLN A 47 -12.38 9.64 -13.38
C GLN A 47 -12.47 11.08 -13.87
N GLY A 48 -13.08 11.30 -15.05
CA GLY A 48 -13.32 12.62 -15.60
C GLY A 48 -12.26 13.09 -16.60
N GLU A 49 -12.16 14.42 -16.78
CA GLU A 49 -11.36 15.06 -17.83
C GLU A 49 -9.85 15.22 -17.50
N ARG A 50 -9.43 14.86 -16.30
CA ARG A 50 -8.02 14.91 -15.91
C ARG A 50 -7.33 13.62 -16.33
N HIS A 51 -6.25 13.75 -17.06
CA HIS A 51 -5.46 12.61 -17.52
C HIS A 51 -4.09 12.60 -16.87
N THR A 52 -3.84 11.62 -15.98
CA THR A 52 -2.49 11.25 -15.60
C THR A 52 -1.88 10.41 -16.71
N GLN A 53 -0.56 10.38 -16.79
CA GLN A 53 0.12 9.64 -17.86
C GLN A 53 -0.15 8.13 -17.80
N SER A 54 -0.33 7.58 -16.60
CA SER A 54 -0.53 6.14 -16.38
C SER A 54 -2.01 5.72 -16.41
N GLY A 55 -2.95 6.66 -16.32
CA GLY A 55 -4.37 6.38 -16.10
C GLY A 55 -4.72 5.98 -14.67
N PHE A 56 -3.74 6.01 -13.75
CA PHE A 56 -3.94 5.77 -12.32
C PHE A 56 -3.63 7.02 -11.51
N GLU A 57 -4.53 7.37 -10.62
CA GLU A 57 -4.45 8.54 -9.76
C GLU A 57 -4.28 8.16 -8.29
N VAL A 58 -3.38 8.85 -7.58
CA VAL A 58 -3.29 8.78 -6.11
C VAL A 58 -4.47 9.52 -5.49
N THR A 59 -5.06 8.90 -4.49
CA THR A 59 -6.15 9.48 -3.70
C THR A 59 -5.77 9.58 -2.23
N THR A 60 -6.52 10.41 -1.50
CA THR A 60 -6.44 10.51 -0.04
C THR A 60 -7.81 10.30 0.59
N MET A 61 -7.87 10.26 1.94
CA MET A 61 -9.10 10.10 2.71
C MET A 61 -9.91 8.83 2.32
N GLY A 62 -9.20 7.71 2.11
CA GLY A 62 -9.83 6.44 1.71
C GLY A 62 -10.50 6.51 0.34
N GLY A 63 -9.84 7.08 -0.65
CA GLY A 63 -10.32 7.18 -2.03
C GLY A 63 -11.24 8.35 -2.33
N ARG A 64 -11.63 9.13 -1.31
CA ARG A 64 -12.64 10.20 -1.46
C ARG A 64 -12.12 11.47 -2.10
N LYS A 65 -10.82 11.76 -1.93
CA LYS A 65 -10.21 12.99 -2.44
C LYS A 65 -9.18 12.67 -3.51
N SER A 66 -9.42 13.19 -4.71
CA SER A 66 -8.46 13.22 -5.82
C SER A 66 -7.28 14.12 -5.49
N THR A 67 -6.07 13.71 -5.85
CA THR A 67 -4.86 14.52 -5.69
C THR A 67 -4.33 15.09 -7.00
N GLY A 68 -4.72 14.52 -8.14
CA GLY A 68 -4.16 14.82 -9.46
C GLY A 68 -2.75 14.27 -9.66
N ILE A 69 -2.23 13.48 -8.73
CA ILE A 69 -0.89 12.89 -8.80
C ILE A 69 -0.98 11.54 -9.51
N ASP A 70 -0.16 11.34 -10.53
CA ASP A 70 0.00 10.04 -11.19
C ASP A 70 0.59 9.02 -10.22
N ALA A 71 -0.12 7.89 -10.05
CA ALA A 71 0.27 6.88 -9.07
C ALA A 71 1.61 6.22 -9.42
N ILE A 72 1.89 6.00 -10.71
CA ILE A 72 3.13 5.36 -11.16
C ILE A 72 4.32 6.32 -10.96
N TRP A 73 4.14 7.59 -11.31
CA TRP A 73 5.14 8.62 -11.02
C TRP A 73 5.41 8.72 -9.52
N TRP A 74 4.37 8.69 -8.69
CA TRP A 74 4.50 8.83 -7.25
C TRP A 74 5.30 7.69 -6.59
N VAL A 75 5.01 6.43 -6.94
CA VAL A 75 5.74 5.28 -6.38
C VAL A 75 7.20 5.29 -6.79
N LYS A 76 7.51 5.68 -8.04
CA LYS A 76 8.87 5.85 -8.52
C LYS A 76 9.61 6.92 -7.73
N ARG A 77 8.99 8.09 -7.57
CA ARG A 77 9.53 9.20 -6.80
C ARG A 77 9.77 8.83 -5.34
N ALA A 78 8.85 8.09 -4.74
CA ALA A 78 8.98 7.64 -3.35
C ALA A 78 10.14 6.65 -3.16
N GLN A 79 10.36 5.74 -4.10
CA GLN A 79 11.54 4.85 -4.09
C GLN A 79 12.84 5.65 -4.16
N GLU A 80 12.93 6.67 -5.04
CA GLU A 80 14.09 7.56 -5.14
C GLU A 80 14.36 8.33 -3.84
N LEU A 81 13.30 8.70 -3.12
CA LEU A 81 13.37 9.38 -1.83
C LEU A 81 13.71 8.44 -0.66
N GLY A 82 13.74 7.13 -0.88
CA GLY A 82 14.15 6.15 0.13
C GLY A 82 13.02 5.36 0.79
N ALA A 83 11.82 5.29 0.19
CA ALA A 83 10.80 4.36 0.63
C ALA A 83 11.32 2.92 0.55
N GLY A 84 11.11 2.13 1.62
CA GLY A 84 11.58 0.75 1.69
C GLY A 84 10.60 -0.26 1.12
N GLU A 85 9.29 0.03 1.20
CA GLU A 85 8.21 -0.83 0.68
C GLU A 85 7.05 0.03 0.21
N ILE A 86 6.23 -0.51 -0.68
CA ILE A 86 4.97 0.10 -1.13
C ILE A 86 3.81 -0.80 -0.71
N LEU A 87 2.85 -0.25 0.03
CA LEU A 87 1.53 -0.84 0.22
C LEU A 87 0.59 -0.21 -0.83
N LEU A 88 0.35 -0.95 -1.91
CA LEU A 88 -0.48 -0.52 -3.03
C LEU A 88 -1.92 -0.97 -2.82
N ASN A 89 -2.82 -0.05 -2.59
CA ASN A 89 -4.23 -0.30 -2.37
C ASN A 89 -5.06 0.19 -3.57
N SER A 90 -5.70 -0.73 -4.30
CA SER A 90 -6.63 -0.37 -5.36
C SER A 90 -7.97 0.00 -4.76
N MET A 91 -8.35 1.28 -4.87
CA MET A 91 -9.63 1.78 -4.40
C MET A 91 -10.80 1.27 -5.24
N ASP A 92 -10.56 0.95 -6.51
CA ASP A 92 -11.58 0.39 -7.41
C ASP A 92 -11.89 -1.07 -7.06
N ALA A 93 -10.87 -1.82 -6.62
CA ALA A 93 -11.03 -3.22 -6.25
C ALA A 93 -11.44 -3.41 -4.79
N ASP A 94 -11.16 -2.44 -3.90
CA ASP A 94 -11.38 -2.57 -2.47
C ASP A 94 -12.85 -2.83 -2.14
N GLY A 95 -13.10 -3.86 -1.33
CA GLY A 95 -14.45 -4.30 -0.95
C GLY A 95 -15.21 -5.12 -2.00
N THR A 96 -14.74 -5.21 -3.25
CA THR A 96 -15.44 -5.93 -4.34
C THR A 96 -15.39 -7.44 -4.20
N GLN A 97 -14.32 -8.00 -3.58
CA GLN A 97 -14.05 -9.43 -3.48
C GLN A 97 -13.87 -10.14 -4.85
N GLN A 98 -13.52 -9.39 -5.91
CA GLN A 98 -13.36 -9.90 -7.27
C GLN A 98 -11.90 -10.19 -7.66
N GLY A 99 -10.98 -10.07 -6.71
CA GLY A 99 -9.55 -10.22 -6.90
C GLY A 99 -8.81 -8.88 -6.89
N PHE A 100 -7.49 -8.96 -6.86
CA PHE A 100 -6.61 -7.78 -6.88
C PHE A 100 -6.59 -7.10 -8.25
N ASP A 101 -6.24 -5.82 -8.28
CA ASP A 101 -6.01 -5.07 -9.52
C ASP A 101 -4.66 -5.45 -10.12
N LEU A 102 -4.65 -6.49 -10.95
CA LEU A 102 -3.43 -7.04 -11.55
C LEU A 102 -2.78 -6.06 -12.54
N GLU A 103 -3.56 -5.21 -13.19
CA GLU A 103 -3.04 -4.21 -14.13
C GLU A 103 -2.25 -3.14 -13.39
N MET A 104 -2.79 -2.61 -12.31
CA MET A 104 -2.12 -1.63 -11.46
C MET A 104 -0.84 -2.22 -10.83
N ILE A 105 -0.88 -3.47 -10.34
CA ILE A 105 0.30 -4.14 -9.79
C ILE A 105 1.41 -4.26 -10.84
N LYS A 106 1.07 -4.71 -12.06
CA LYS A 106 2.03 -4.83 -13.17
C LYS A 106 2.62 -3.47 -13.57
N ALA A 107 1.80 -2.42 -13.60
CA ALA A 107 2.25 -1.07 -13.93
C ALA A 107 3.25 -0.55 -12.90
N VAL A 108 2.95 -0.69 -11.59
CA VAL A 108 3.86 -0.31 -10.50
C VAL A 108 5.14 -1.14 -10.54
N ARG A 109 5.05 -2.48 -10.73
CA ARG A 109 6.23 -3.37 -10.73
C ARG A 109 7.24 -3.02 -11.81
N LYS A 110 6.81 -2.51 -12.94
CA LYS A 110 7.73 -2.08 -14.02
C LYS A 110 8.64 -0.93 -13.62
N GLU A 111 8.18 -0.05 -12.74
CA GLU A 111 8.86 1.19 -12.38
C GLU A 111 9.64 1.13 -11.06
N VAL A 112 9.31 0.20 -10.17
CA VAL A 112 9.95 0.10 -8.86
C VAL A 112 10.58 -1.28 -8.63
N LYS A 113 11.64 -1.31 -7.82
CA LYS A 113 12.36 -2.55 -7.44
C LYS A 113 12.12 -2.94 -5.98
N ILE A 114 11.66 -2.00 -5.16
CA ILE A 114 11.33 -2.26 -3.76
C ILE A 114 10.09 -3.16 -3.64
N PRO A 115 9.91 -3.88 -2.52
CA PRO A 115 8.76 -4.73 -2.29
C PRO A 115 7.42 -4.04 -2.46
N ILE A 116 6.47 -4.74 -3.10
CA ILE A 116 5.08 -4.30 -3.30
C ILE A 116 4.17 -5.23 -2.51
N ILE A 117 3.38 -4.65 -1.62
CA ILE A 117 2.29 -5.33 -0.91
C ILE A 117 0.98 -4.93 -1.58
N ALA A 118 0.35 -5.85 -2.30
CA ALA A 118 -0.93 -5.58 -2.95
C ALA A 118 -2.10 -5.66 -1.97
N SER A 119 -3.00 -4.69 -2.03
CA SER A 119 -4.19 -4.58 -1.19
C SER A 119 -5.41 -4.16 -2.03
N GLY A 120 -6.61 -4.49 -1.53
CA GLY A 120 -7.89 -4.22 -2.19
C GLY A 120 -8.32 -5.34 -3.13
N GLY A 121 -9.55 -5.83 -2.96
CA GLY A 121 -10.21 -6.76 -3.87
C GLY A 121 -10.15 -8.24 -3.51
N ALA A 122 -9.31 -8.68 -2.59
CA ALA A 122 -9.21 -10.09 -2.22
C ALA A 122 -10.53 -10.65 -1.69
N GLY A 123 -11.06 -11.69 -2.33
CA GLY A 123 -12.28 -12.41 -1.92
C GLY A 123 -12.01 -13.84 -1.45
N LYS A 124 -11.03 -14.51 -2.04
CA LYS A 124 -10.69 -15.91 -1.77
C LYS A 124 -9.19 -16.16 -1.89
N ALA A 125 -8.71 -17.26 -1.35
CA ALA A 125 -7.29 -17.63 -1.40
C ALA A 125 -6.74 -17.79 -2.85
N ALA A 126 -7.60 -18.18 -3.78
CA ALA A 126 -7.24 -18.31 -5.19
C ALA A 126 -6.90 -16.98 -5.89
N ASP A 127 -7.22 -15.84 -5.27
CA ASP A 127 -6.89 -14.52 -5.81
C ASP A 127 -5.42 -14.13 -5.53
N PHE A 128 -4.72 -14.84 -4.63
CA PHE A 128 -3.36 -14.50 -4.23
C PHE A 128 -2.30 -14.84 -5.29
N PRO A 129 -2.27 -16.06 -5.88
CA PRO A 129 -1.26 -16.39 -6.88
C PRO A 129 -1.23 -15.41 -8.06
N PRO A 130 -2.35 -15.00 -8.68
CA PRO A 130 -2.32 -14.02 -9.76
C PRO A 130 -1.68 -12.67 -9.37
N ALA A 131 -1.89 -12.21 -8.11
CA ALA A 131 -1.27 -10.97 -7.65
C ALA A 131 0.26 -11.08 -7.53
N ILE A 132 0.75 -12.23 -7.05
CA ILE A 132 2.19 -12.51 -6.97
C ILE A 132 2.78 -12.64 -8.40
N GLU A 133 2.12 -13.33 -9.30
CA GLU A 133 2.53 -13.43 -10.70
C GLU A 133 2.53 -12.07 -11.42
N ALA A 134 1.63 -11.17 -11.02
CA ALA A 134 1.61 -9.80 -11.52
C ALA A 134 2.76 -8.93 -10.99
N GLY A 135 3.51 -9.40 -9.98
CA GLY A 135 4.71 -8.75 -9.44
C GLY A 135 4.58 -8.22 -8.02
N ALA A 136 3.53 -8.57 -7.28
CA ALA A 136 3.47 -8.30 -5.84
C ALA A 136 4.37 -9.27 -5.08
N ASP A 137 5.12 -8.75 -4.10
CA ASP A 137 5.94 -9.56 -3.20
C ASP A 137 5.12 -10.11 -2.02
N ALA A 138 4.04 -9.42 -1.67
CA ALA A 138 3.10 -9.83 -0.64
C ALA A 138 1.68 -9.35 -0.98
N VAL A 139 0.69 -9.94 -0.31
CA VAL A 139 -0.71 -9.55 -0.42
C VAL A 139 -1.31 -9.29 0.95
N LEU A 140 -2.17 -8.28 1.05
CA LEU A 140 -2.92 -7.94 2.25
C LEU A 140 -4.41 -8.15 1.98
N ALA A 141 -5.06 -8.97 2.83
CA ALA A 141 -6.49 -9.19 2.82
C ALA A 141 -7.07 -8.78 4.18
N ALA A 142 -7.90 -7.75 4.19
CA ALA A 142 -8.47 -7.18 5.42
C ALA A 142 -9.67 -7.99 5.93
N ARG A 143 -10.40 -8.66 5.05
CA ARG A 143 -11.61 -9.42 5.36
C ARG A 143 -11.37 -10.90 5.07
N SER A 144 -11.17 -11.69 6.11
CA SER A 144 -10.99 -13.12 5.95
C SER A 144 -12.33 -13.87 6.01
N SER A 145 -13.00 -13.96 4.87
CA SER A 145 -13.79 -15.15 4.56
C SER A 145 -12.88 -16.30 4.06
N ILE A 146 -11.57 -16.11 4.13
CA ILE A 146 -10.59 -17.13 3.79
C ILE A 146 -10.52 -18.12 4.93
N THR A 147 -11.32 -19.17 4.85
CA THR A 147 -11.16 -20.37 5.65
C THR A 147 -9.89 -21.08 5.21
N ALA A 148 -8.74 -20.62 5.74
CA ALA A 148 -7.46 -21.22 5.44
C ALA A 148 -7.42 -22.65 6.01
N LYS A 149 -7.56 -23.63 5.15
CA LYS A 149 -7.34 -25.05 5.48
C LYS A 149 -5.83 -25.40 5.58
N SER A 150 -4.92 -24.44 5.39
CA SER A 150 -3.48 -24.66 5.40
C SER A 150 -2.77 -23.87 6.51
N PRO A 151 -1.90 -24.50 7.32
CA PRO A 151 -1.13 -23.84 8.38
C PRO A 151 -0.21 -22.72 7.89
N SER A 152 0.35 -22.83 6.69
CA SER A 152 1.25 -21.83 6.09
C SER A 152 0.55 -20.52 5.71
N ALA A 153 -0.74 -20.56 5.38
CA ALA A 153 -1.54 -19.37 5.10
C ALA A 153 -1.83 -18.56 6.37
N LYS A 154 -2.02 -19.24 7.53
CA LYS A 154 -2.26 -18.58 8.83
C LYS A 154 -1.07 -17.76 9.31
N SER A 155 0.16 -18.21 9.07
CA SER A 155 1.38 -17.51 9.49
C SER A 155 1.56 -16.19 8.74
N ARG A 156 1.38 -16.18 7.42
CA ARG A 156 1.48 -14.98 6.59
C ARG A 156 0.35 -13.96 6.85
N MET A 157 -0.86 -14.45 7.15
CA MET A 157 -1.97 -13.58 7.58
C MET A 157 -1.71 -12.90 8.93
N HIS A 158 -0.92 -13.50 9.83
CA HIS A 158 -0.58 -12.90 11.12
C HIS A 158 0.33 -11.67 10.96
N GLN A 159 1.27 -11.69 10.03
CA GLN A 159 2.13 -10.54 9.70
C GLN A 159 1.31 -9.38 9.09
N GLY A 160 0.40 -9.66 8.17
CA GLY A 160 -0.50 -8.64 7.60
C GLY A 160 -1.41 -7.98 8.65
N ARG A 161 -1.89 -8.73 9.66
CA ARG A 161 -2.68 -8.17 10.77
C ARG A 161 -1.89 -7.23 11.67
N ARG A 162 -0.60 -7.45 11.86
CA ARG A 162 0.26 -6.54 12.64
C ARG A 162 0.45 -5.20 11.93
N LEU A 163 0.74 -5.24 10.63
CA LEU A 163 0.87 -4.03 9.81
C LEU A 163 -0.44 -3.22 9.78
N TYR A 164 -1.57 -3.88 9.55
CA TYR A 164 -2.90 -3.26 9.54
C TYR A 164 -3.28 -2.61 10.88
N ARG A 165 -2.93 -3.23 12.03
CA ARG A 165 -3.19 -2.65 13.34
C ARG A 165 -2.39 -1.37 13.59
N ALA A 166 -1.14 -1.30 13.13
CA ALA A 166 -0.31 -0.10 13.24
C ALA A 166 -0.90 1.07 12.45
N MET A 167 -1.31 0.84 11.19
CA MET A 167 -1.93 1.85 10.34
C MET A 167 -3.26 2.38 10.90
N LYS A 168 -4.10 1.51 11.46
CA LYS A 168 -5.40 1.89 12.04
C LYS A 168 -5.26 2.72 13.34
N ALA A 169 -4.18 2.54 14.08
CA ALA A 169 -3.88 3.32 15.27
C ALA A 169 -3.48 4.77 14.91
N GLU A 170 -2.82 4.98 13.78
CA GLU A 170 -2.43 6.29 13.29
C GLU A 170 -3.65 7.13 12.87
N ASN A 171 -4.57 6.55 12.10
CA ASN A 171 -5.80 7.22 11.67
C ASN A 171 -6.74 7.62 12.83
N ARG A 172 -6.67 6.91 13.98
CA ARG A 172 -7.45 7.29 15.18
C ARG A 172 -6.86 8.44 15.96
N LYS A 173 -5.55 8.68 15.86
CA LYS A 173 -4.87 9.78 16.58
C LYS A 173 -4.91 11.10 15.84
N THR A 174 -5.11 11.09 14.54
CA THR A 174 -5.20 12.29 13.70
C THR A 174 -6.60 12.91 13.67
N GLY A 175 -7.60 12.27 14.31
CA GLY A 175 -8.96 12.85 14.45
C GLY A 175 -9.71 13.01 13.14
N GLU A 176 -9.29 12.32 12.09
CA GLU A 176 -9.85 12.40 10.75
C GLU A 176 -10.36 11.02 10.26
#